data_6669a5fa7d6344677504bf8ec5178129
#
_entry.id   6669a5fa7d6344677504bf8ec5178129
#
_cell.length_a   1.000
_cell.length_b   1.000
_cell.length_c   1.000
_cell.angle_alpha   90.00
_cell.angle_beta   90.00
_cell.angle_gamma   90.00
#
_symmetry.space_group_name_H-M   'P 1'
#
loop_
_entity.id
_entity.type
_entity.pdbx_description
1 polymer ?
#
loop_
_entity_poly.entity_id
_entity_poly.type
_entity_poly.pdbx_seq_one_letter_code
_entity_poly.pdbx_strand_id
1 'polypeptide(L)'
;MQENSWQENDSCYNELEDINSLLEDLSESAEDLTKDIFTGQTGRRRKAALALFLIWLVVITLHLVSWGFWVVLGFAALLWGQAGRIIMAQPIATQSLTTQSITANLDSSLENLPKVSLLVAAKNEEAVIDRLVRALCQQNYPSDRLEVWIIDDDSSDRTPQVLAKLQQEFPHLHTIRRQAGATGGKSGALNQILAQTKGDIIAVFDADATVAPDLVRQVVPLFAAEKIGAVQIRKDIVNWADNFWTRGQKSEMALDSYFQQQRIALGGTGELRGNGQFVRRLALQRCGGWNEQTITDDLDLTIRLHLDQWDIGFLLTPAVGEEGVTTMKALWHQRNRWAEGGYQRYLDYWRLLASNQMGWRKTIDSLSFMVIQYLLPAAAIPDLIMALILGESPLLAPLTAVTIVLPLVGIFTGLRRISNQKILLRDTPINSNITETINASGDTSLRANFGIKRGTSKDISLPSLGLLLRQSWWGIIYLFHWIPIMASVTARMSVRPKRLKWVKTVHSGDV
;
A
#
# COMPACT_ATOMS: atom_id res chain seq x y z
N MET A 1 21.38 13.09 28.97
CA MET A 1 22.24 12.93 27.79
C MET A 1 22.99 11.63 27.96
N GLN A 2 22.53 10.58 27.35
CA GLN A 2 23.29 9.35 27.11
C GLN A 2 22.90 8.89 25.72
N GLU A 3 23.78 9.18 24.79
CA GLU A 3 23.80 8.62 23.46
C GLU A 3 24.13 7.14 23.58
N ASN A 4 23.15 6.26 23.39
CA ASN A 4 23.44 4.86 23.12
C ASN A 4 23.88 4.76 21.66
N SER A 5 25.18 4.89 21.48
CA SER A 5 25.91 4.55 20.28
C SER A 5 25.78 3.04 20.06
N TRP A 6 25.06 2.64 19.01
CA TRP A 6 25.30 1.32 18.43
C TRP A 6 26.68 1.37 17.81
N GLN A 7 27.65 0.74 18.45
CA GLN A 7 28.98 0.52 17.89
C GLN A 7 28.83 -0.27 16.58
N GLU A 8 29.08 0.39 15.48
CA GLU A 8 29.43 -0.23 14.21
C GLU A 8 30.75 -0.94 14.44
N ASN A 9 30.72 -2.27 14.54
CA ASN A 9 31.92 -3.07 14.35
C ASN A 9 32.28 -3.01 12.86
N ASP A 10 32.97 -1.94 12.46
CA ASP A 10 33.74 -1.88 11.22
C ASP A 10 35.01 -2.72 11.37
N SER A 11 34.84 -4.04 11.36
CA SER A 11 35.97 -4.91 11.06
C SER A 11 35.94 -5.17 9.55
N CYS A 12 36.97 -4.67 8.88
CA CYS A 12 37.37 -4.99 7.53
C CYS A 12 37.56 -6.51 7.41
N TYR A 13 36.53 -7.26 7.03
CA TYR A 13 36.61 -8.70 6.78
C TYR A 13 36.83 -9.01 5.31
N ASN A 14 37.78 -9.89 5.07
CA ASN A 14 38.35 -10.36 3.82
C ASN A 14 37.32 -10.56 2.69
N GLU A 15 37.59 -9.94 1.54
CA GLU A 15 36.77 -10.01 0.32
C GLU A 15 36.57 -11.45 -0.21
N LEU A 16 37.45 -12.39 0.18
CA LEU A 16 37.33 -13.82 -0.19
C LEU A 16 36.32 -14.61 0.63
N GLU A 17 36.14 -14.30 1.91
CA GLU A 17 35.07 -14.88 2.73
C GLU A 17 33.69 -14.40 2.24
N ASP A 18 33.63 -13.18 1.70
CA ASP A 18 32.43 -12.59 1.13
C ASP A 18 31.92 -13.32 -0.13
N ILE A 19 32.82 -13.81 -0.97
CA ILE A 19 32.45 -14.58 -2.19
C ILE A 19 31.98 -16.00 -1.81
N ASN A 20 32.61 -16.66 -0.86
CA ASN A 20 32.17 -17.95 -0.39
C ASN A 20 30.81 -17.89 0.31
N SER A 21 30.55 -16.85 1.12
CA SER A 21 29.24 -16.66 1.73
C SER A 21 28.13 -16.32 0.69
N LEU A 22 28.50 -15.67 -0.42
CA LEU A 22 27.59 -15.49 -1.55
C LEU A 22 27.26 -16.81 -2.26
N LEU A 23 28.22 -17.71 -2.38
CA LEU A 23 28.04 -19.03 -2.95
C LEU A 23 27.28 -19.97 -2.01
N GLU A 24 27.52 -19.88 -0.71
CA GLU A 24 26.75 -20.60 0.29
C GLU A 24 25.29 -20.11 0.34
N ASP A 25 25.02 -18.80 0.33
CA ASP A 25 23.68 -18.22 0.20
C ASP A 25 22.96 -18.66 -1.10
N LEU A 26 23.72 -18.98 -2.17
CA LEU A 26 23.18 -19.49 -3.43
C LEU A 26 22.95 -21.01 -3.39
N SER A 27 23.60 -21.76 -2.47
CA SER A 27 23.54 -23.21 -2.39
C SER A 27 22.58 -23.78 -1.36
N GLU A 28 21.87 -22.92 -0.61
CA GLU A 28 20.84 -23.37 0.35
C GLU A 28 19.82 -24.31 -0.29
N SER A 29 19.65 -25.47 0.30
CA SER A 29 18.75 -26.52 -0.18
C SER A 29 17.28 -26.08 -0.12
N ALA A 30 16.44 -26.64 -0.99
CA ALA A 30 15.01 -26.32 -1.07
C ALA A 30 14.25 -26.57 0.24
N GLU A 31 14.77 -27.40 1.15
CA GLU A 31 14.19 -27.71 2.46
C GLU A 31 14.40 -26.60 3.49
N ASP A 32 15.53 -25.86 3.46
CA ASP A 32 15.74 -24.69 4.30
C ASP A 32 14.91 -23.48 3.83
N LEU A 33 14.65 -23.39 2.52
CA LEU A 33 13.79 -22.35 1.94
C LEU A 33 12.37 -22.35 2.50
N THR A 34 11.82 -23.50 2.88
CA THR A 34 10.45 -23.58 3.41
C THR A 34 10.34 -23.12 4.86
N LYS A 35 11.40 -23.18 5.64
CA LYS A 35 11.42 -22.71 7.03
C LYS A 35 11.65 -21.22 7.15
N ASP A 36 12.39 -20.61 6.21
CA ASP A 36 12.76 -19.18 6.23
C ASP A 36 11.90 -18.29 5.32
N ILE A 37 10.90 -18.82 4.63
CA ILE A 37 10.01 -18.06 3.74
C ILE A 37 9.42 -16.81 4.42
N PHE A 38 9.21 -16.86 5.72
CA PHE A 38 8.50 -15.82 6.48
C PHE A 38 9.37 -15.04 7.48
N THR A 39 10.67 -15.30 7.58
CA THR A 39 11.52 -14.73 8.63
C THR A 39 12.41 -13.57 8.19
N GLY A 40 12.35 -13.15 6.93
CA GLY A 40 13.18 -12.08 6.39
C GLY A 40 14.61 -12.55 6.08
N GLN A 41 15.12 -12.16 4.92
CA GLN A 41 16.38 -12.72 4.41
C GLN A 41 17.58 -11.80 4.65
N THR A 42 18.74 -12.42 4.84
CA THR A 42 20.04 -11.77 4.95
C THR A 42 20.61 -11.39 3.56
N GLY A 43 21.68 -10.60 3.51
CA GLY A 43 22.41 -10.33 2.26
C GLY A 43 21.79 -9.32 1.29
N ARG A 44 20.74 -8.57 1.66
CA ARG A 44 20.04 -7.59 0.78
C ARG A 44 20.99 -6.63 0.07
N ARG A 45 22.03 -6.09 0.75
CA ARG A 45 23.01 -5.18 0.14
C ARG A 45 23.77 -5.83 -1.02
N ARG A 46 24.27 -7.05 -0.81
CA ARG A 46 25.02 -7.78 -1.85
C ARG A 46 24.12 -8.11 -3.04
N LYS A 47 22.90 -8.58 -2.78
CA LYS A 47 21.89 -8.84 -3.83
C LYS A 47 21.55 -7.56 -4.62
N ALA A 48 21.37 -6.43 -3.93
CA ALA A 48 21.10 -5.14 -4.57
C ALA A 48 22.29 -4.65 -5.42
N ALA A 49 23.52 -4.76 -4.89
CA ALA A 49 24.72 -4.39 -5.63
C ALA A 49 24.93 -5.26 -6.88
N LEU A 50 24.76 -6.57 -6.75
CA LEU A 50 24.82 -7.52 -7.88
C LEU A 50 23.73 -7.21 -8.92
N ALA A 51 22.49 -7.03 -8.50
CA ALA A 51 21.39 -6.70 -9.39
C ALA A 51 21.67 -5.38 -10.16
N LEU A 52 22.13 -4.34 -9.45
CA LEU A 52 22.49 -3.06 -10.06
C LEU A 52 23.63 -3.22 -11.06
N PHE A 53 24.69 -3.96 -10.71
CA PHE A 53 25.81 -4.24 -11.60
C PHE A 53 25.34 -4.97 -12.87
N LEU A 54 24.52 -6.00 -12.73
CA LEU A 54 23.98 -6.74 -13.87
C LEU A 54 23.08 -5.87 -14.77
N ILE A 55 22.22 -5.03 -14.18
CA ILE A 55 21.38 -4.08 -14.94
C ILE A 55 22.28 -3.14 -15.75
N TRP A 56 23.29 -2.54 -15.14
CA TRP A 56 24.21 -1.63 -15.83
C TRP A 56 25.01 -2.34 -16.92
N LEU A 57 25.54 -3.52 -16.61
CA LEU A 57 26.29 -4.33 -17.59
C LEU A 57 25.42 -4.65 -18.81
N VAL A 58 24.19 -5.10 -18.60
CA VAL A 58 23.25 -5.41 -19.69
C VAL A 58 22.96 -4.16 -20.53
N VAL A 59 22.63 -3.03 -19.89
CA VAL A 59 22.33 -1.78 -20.63
C VAL A 59 23.53 -1.31 -21.45
N ILE A 60 24.73 -1.28 -20.85
CA ILE A 60 25.95 -0.89 -21.57
C ILE A 60 26.22 -1.83 -22.73
N THR A 61 26.10 -3.15 -22.53
CA THR A 61 26.29 -4.14 -23.59
C THR A 61 25.29 -3.95 -24.74
N LEU A 62 24.01 -3.68 -24.43
CA LEU A 62 23.00 -3.43 -25.47
C LEU A 62 23.29 -2.19 -26.32
N HIS A 63 23.94 -1.15 -25.77
CA HIS A 63 24.41 -0.01 -26.56
C HIS A 63 25.61 -0.33 -27.49
N LEU A 64 26.43 -1.31 -27.09
CA LEU A 64 27.64 -1.65 -27.83
C LEU A 64 27.43 -2.68 -28.93
N VAL A 65 26.30 -3.42 -28.88
CA VAL A 65 26.01 -4.46 -29.89
C VAL A 65 25.00 -3.94 -30.93
N SER A 66 25.24 -4.24 -32.21
CA SER A 66 24.43 -3.74 -33.33
C SER A 66 22.96 -4.20 -33.30
N TRP A 67 22.67 -5.30 -32.62
CA TRP A 67 21.31 -5.84 -32.46
C TRP A 67 20.64 -5.43 -31.19
N GLY A 68 21.31 -4.64 -30.31
CA GLY A 68 20.78 -4.23 -29.00
C GLY A 68 19.45 -3.49 -29.08
N PHE A 69 19.30 -2.60 -30.06
CA PHE A 69 18.02 -1.91 -30.31
C PHE A 69 16.85 -2.88 -30.57
N TRP A 70 17.08 -3.95 -31.33
CA TRP A 70 16.04 -4.93 -31.65
C TRP A 70 15.58 -5.72 -30.40
N VAL A 71 16.52 -6.04 -29.51
CA VAL A 71 16.19 -6.67 -28.21
C VAL A 71 15.32 -5.76 -27.36
N VAL A 72 15.68 -4.48 -27.25
CA VAL A 72 14.88 -3.49 -26.51
C VAL A 72 13.51 -3.32 -27.16
N LEU A 73 13.44 -3.27 -28.48
CA LEU A 73 12.17 -3.16 -29.20
C LEU A 73 11.27 -4.39 -28.98
N GLY A 74 11.83 -5.60 -29.02
CA GLY A 74 11.11 -6.83 -28.71
C GLY A 74 10.57 -6.84 -27.28
N PHE A 75 11.39 -6.42 -26.31
CA PHE A 75 10.96 -6.31 -24.93
C PHE A 75 9.92 -5.20 -24.72
N ALA A 76 10.06 -4.06 -25.43
CA ALA A 76 9.05 -3.01 -25.44
C ALA A 76 7.71 -3.52 -25.99
N ALA A 77 7.71 -4.30 -27.06
CA ALA A 77 6.49 -4.88 -27.61
C ALA A 77 5.77 -5.79 -26.60
N LEU A 78 6.52 -6.59 -25.82
CA LEU A 78 5.95 -7.41 -24.74
C LEU A 78 5.32 -6.54 -23.63
N LEU A 79 6.01 -5.48 -23.19
CA LEU A 79 5.48 -4.57 -22.18
C LEU A 79 4.27 -3.77 -22.70
N TRP A 80 4.28 -3.33 -23.96
CA TRP A 80 3.11 -2.69 -24.58
C TRP A 80 1.94 -3.66 -24.72
N GLY A 81 2.18 -4.93 -25.05
CA GLY A 81 1.16 -5.98 -25.02
C GLY A 81 0.54 -6.17 -23.65
N GLN A 82 1.37 -6.20 -22.61
CA GLN A 82 0.89 -6.28 -21.22
C GLN A 82 0.14 -5.01 -20.80
N ALA A 83 0.63 -3.82 -21.16
CA ALA A 83 -0.06 -2.55 -20.91
C ALA A 83 -1.43 -2.52 -21.59
N GLY A 84 -1.51 -2.99 -22.84
CA GLY A 84 -2.78 -3.12 -23.58
C GLY A 84 -3.76 -4.04 -22.86
N ARG A 85 -3.31 -5.21 -22.38
CA ARG A 85 -4.14 -6.11 -21.57
C ARG A 85 -4.66 -5.44 -20.30
N ILE A 86 -3.80 -4.68 -19.59
CA ILE A 86 -4.20 -3.91 -18.39
C ILE A 86 -5.25 -2.86 -18.75
N ILE A 87 -5.06 -2.10 -19.83
CA ILE A 87 -6.00 -1.06 -20.26
C ILE A 87 -7.35 -1.66 -20.67
N MET A 88 -7.36 -2.79 -21.34
CA MET A 88 -8.56 -3.45 -21.86
C MET A 88 -9.27 -4.32 -20.81
N ALA A 89 -8.64 -4.62 -19.69
CA ALA A 89 -9.25 -5.42 -18.63
C ALA A 89 -10.51 -4.73 -18.10
N GLN A 90 -11.56 -5.50 -17.95
CA GLN A 90 -12.77 -5.02 -17.28
C GLN A 90 -12.68 -5.40 -15.80
N PRO A 91 -12.73 -4.43 -14.88
CA PRO A 91 -12.78 -4.75 -13.46
C PRO A 91 -13.96 -5.67 -13.20
N ILE A 92 -13.71 -6.74 -12.49
CA ILE A 92 -14.78 -7.56 -11.98
C ILE A 92 -15.67 -6.62 -11.19
N ALA A 93 -16.93 -6.54 -11.56
CA ALA A 93 -17.93 -5.78 -10.84
C ALA A 93 -18.15 -6.43 -9.46
N THR A 94 -17.11 -6.51 -8.65
CA THR A 94 -17.15 -6.98 -7.25
C THR A 94 -18.14 -6.16 -6.42
N GLN A 95 -18.66 -5.08 -7.01
CA GLN A 95 -19.59 -4.15 -6.42
C GLN A 95 -21.01 -4.21 -7.01
N SER A 96 -21.19 -4.96 -8.09
CA SER A 96 -22.55 -5.20 -8.61
C SER A 96 -23.19 -6.48 -8.04
N LEU A 97 -22.46 -7.27 -7.24
CA LEU A 97 -23.12 -8.08 -6.21
C LEU A 97 -23.66 -7.05 -5.22
N THR A 98 -24.71 -6.47 -5.67
CA THR A 98 -25.50 -5.40 -5.14
C THR A 98 -25.32 -5.32 -3.64
N THR A 99 -24.72 -4.25 -3.14
CA THR A 99 -24.76 -3.86 -1.72
C THR A 99 -26.16 -4.13 -1.16
N GLN A 100 -27.22 -4.01 -1.95
CA GLN A 100 -28.61 -4.31 -1.62
C GLN A 100 -28.90 -5.80 -1.41
N SER A 101 -28.38 -6.71 -2.23
CA SER A 101 -28.63 -8.16 -2.04
C SER A 101 -27.74 -8.74 -0.93
N ILE A 102 -26.56 -8.19 -0.72
CA ILE A 102 -25.65 -8.64 0.35
C ILE A 102 -26.09 -8.06 1.71
N THR A 103 -26.50 -6.79 1.78
CA THR A 103 -27.02 -6.21 3.03
C THR A 103 -28.37 -6.80 3.44
N ALA A 104 -29.26 -7.08 2.49
CA ALA A 104 -30.54 -7.76 2.77
C ALA A 104 -30.33 -9.21 3.28
N ASN A 105 -29.30 -9.92 2.76
CA ASN A 105 -28.93 -11.25 3.25
C ASN A 105 -28.18 -11.20 4.59
N LEU A 106 -27.42 -10.14 4.87
CA LEU A 106 -26.77 -9.96 6.16
C LEU A 106 -27.76 -9.66 7.29
N ASP A 107 -28.80 -8.88 7.02
CA ASP A 107 -29.85 -8.60 8.02
C ASP A 107 -30.66 -9.87 8.40
N SER A 108 -30.73 -10.87 7.49
CA SER A 108 -31.35 -12.17 7.76
C SER A 108 -30.46 -13.20 8.46
N SER A 109 -29.13 -12.93 8.60
CA SER A 109 -28.14 -13.85 9.19
C SER A 109 -27.22 -13.19 10.21
N LEU A 110 -27.73 -12.28 11.03
CA LEU A 110 -26.99 -11.57 12.09
C LEU A 110 -26.24 -12.52 13.04
N GLU A 111 -26.74 -13.73 13.24
CA GLU A 111 -26.13 -14.73 14.13
C GLU A 111 -24.80 -15.30 13.60
N ASN A 112 -24.52 -15.21 12.30
CA ASN A 112 -23.35 -15.83 11.66
C ASN A 112 -22.28 -14.83 11.16
N LEU A 113 -22.37 -13.57 11.58
CA LEU A 113 -21.35 -12.59 11.21
C LEU A 113 -19.98 -12.92 11.84
N PRO A 114 -18.85 -12.84 11.09
CA PRO A 114 -17.52 -13.09 11.65
C PRO A 114 -17.15 -12.03 12.68
N LYS A 115 -16.32 -12.40 13.65
CA LYS A 115 -15.72 -11.44 14.56
C LYS A 115 -14.63 -10.63 13.85
N VAL A 116 -14.56 -9.33 14.13
CA VAL A 116 -13.60 -8.41 13.50
C VAL A 116 -12.79 -7.70 14.59
N SER A 117 -11.46 -7.73 14.46
CA SER A 117 -10.54 -6.97 15.31
C SER A 117 -9.95 -5.80 14.52
N LEU A 118 -10.19 -4.58 14.96
CA LEU A 118 -9.62 -3.36 14.35
C LEU A 118 -8.39 -2.94 15.15
N LEU A 119 -7.23 -2.90 14.50
CA LEU A 119 -5.93 -2.64 15.12
C LEU A 119 -5.35 -1.31 14.69
N VAL A 120 -4.80 -0.55 15.64
CA VAL A 120 -4.05 0.69 15.39
C VAL A 120 -2.78 0.67 16.23
N ALA A 121 -1.63 0.86 15.58
CA ALA A 121 -0.38 1.15 16.27
C ALA A 121 -0.15 2.67 16.26
N ALA A 122 -0.07 3.28 17.45
CA ALA A 122 0.07 4.72 17.64
C ALA A 122 1.38 5.08 18.33
N LYS A 123 2.04 6.13 17.87
CA LYS A 123 3.21 6.72 18.53
C LYS A 123 3.21 8.22 18.36
N ASN A 124 2.96 8.96 19.46
CA ASN A 124 2.84 10.42 19.47
C ASN A 124 1.78 10.93 18.48
N GLU A 125 0.53 10.48 18.64
CA GLU A 125 -0.60 10.77 17.75
C GLU A 125 -1.73 11.54 18.45
N GLU A 126 -1.40 12.35 19.50
CA GLU A 126 -2.39 13.08 20.30
C GLU A 126 -3.34 13.96 19.48
N ALA A 127 -2.90 14.45 18.31
CA ALA A 127 -3.67 15.33 17.43
C ALA A 127 -4.78 14.60 16.66
N VAL A 128 -4.62 13.31 16.36
CA VAL A 128 -5.49 12.59 15.41
C VAL A 128 -6.18 11.37 16.00
N ILE A 129 -5.63 10.75 17.06
CA ILE A 129 -6.05 9.45 17.57
C ILE A 129 -7.50 9.45 18.11
N ASP A 130 -7.97 10.54 18.73
CA ASP A 130 -9.35 10.63 19.26
C ASP A 130 -10.38 10.44 18.13
N ARG A 131 -10.21 11.14 17.03
CA ARG A 131 -11.11 11.06 15.86
C ARG A 131 -11.19 9.65 15.30
N LEU A 132 -10.04 9.00 15.10
CA LEU A 132 -9.99 7.64 14.55
C LEU A 132 -10.65 6.64 15.50
N VAL A 133 -10.28 6.64 16.78
CA VAL A 133 -10.80 5.69 17.76
C VAL A 133 -12.31 5.78 17.86
N ARG A 134 -12.88 6.99 17.91
CA ARG A 134 -14.34 7.19 17.89
C ARG A 134 -14.97 6.61 16.64
N ALA A 135 -14.38 6.85 15.45
CA ALA A 135 -14.90 6.31 14.19
C ALA A 135 -14.83 4.77 14.13
N LEU A 136 -13.80 4.15 14.71
CA LEU A 136 -13.68 2.70 14.79
C LEU A 136 -14.64 2.08 15.80
N CYS A 137 -14.82 2.71 16.97
CA CYS A 137 -15.76 2.23 17.98
C CYS A 137 -17.24 2.42 17.59
N GLN A 138 -17.53 3.32 16.66
CA GLN A 138 -18.88 3.63 16.18
C GLN A 138 -19.20 3.00 14.83
N GLN A 139 -18.47 1.94 14.43
CA GLN A 139 -18.78 1.21 13.20
C GLN A 139 -20.18 0.57 13.28
N ASN A 140 -20.91 0.62 12.17
CA ASN A 140 -22.21 -0.05 12.04
C ASN A 140 -22.00 -1.58 11.90
N TYR A 141 -21.63 -2.20 13.01
CA TYR A 141 -21.37 -3.63 13.14
C TYR A 141 -21.74 -4.09 14.57
N PRO A 142 -22.24 -5.32 14.80
CA PRO A 142 -22.61 -5.77 16.15
C PRO A 142 -21.46 -5.65 17.15
N SER A 143 -21.70 -4.99 18.28
CA SER A 143 -20.67 -4.69 19.26
C SER A 143 -20.07 -5.92 19.95
N ASP A 144 -20.79 -7.03 20.00
CA ASP A 144 -20.31 -8.34 20.48
C ASP A 144 -19.43 -9.07 19.46
N ARG A 145 -19.40 -8.58 18.22
CA ARG A 145 -18.61 -9.09 17.09
C ARG A 145 -17.49 -8.15 16.66
N LEU A 146 -17.32 -7.01 17.32
CA LEU A 146 -16.31 -5.99 17.02
C LEU A 146 -15.47 -5.71 18.24
N GLU A 147 -14.15 -5.76 18.10
CA GLU A 147 -13.20 -5.28 19.10
C GLU A 147 -12.23 -4.28 18.48
N VAL A 148 -11.89 -3.26 19.22
CA VAL A 148 -10.94 -2.22 18.80
C VAL A 148 -9.72 -2.27 19.71
N TRP A 149 -8.56 -2.38 19.14
CA TRP A 149 -7.29 -2.52 19.83
C TRP A 149 -6.33 -1.41 19.42
N ILE A 150 -5.90 -0.60 20.39
CA ILE A 150 -4.92 0.45 20.15
C ILE A 150 -3.65 0.11 20.94
N ILE A 151 -2.51 0.08 20.23
CA ILE A 151 -1.23 -0.09 20.90
C ILE A 151 -0.42 1.20 20.85
N ASP A 152 -0.17 1.74 22.02
CA ASP A 152 0.71 2.88 22.23
C ASP A 152 2.17 2.42 22.24
N ASP A 153 2.93 2.75 21.20
CA ASP A 153 4.33 2.38 21.05
C ASP A 153 5.27 3.36 21.77
N ASP A 154 5.09 3.46 23.11
CA ASP A 154 5.89 4.32 23.98
C ASP A 154 5.82 5.81 23.57
N SER A 155 4.60 6.35 23.52
CA SER A 155 4.38 7.79 23.23
C SER A 155 4.86 8.66 24.37
N SER A 156 5.44 9.81 24.01
CA SER A 156 5.94 10.84 24.92
C SER A 156 5.04 12.08 25.02
N ASP A 157 4.00 12.15 24.19
CA ASP A 157 2.96 13.19 24.16
C ASP A 157 1.72 12.77 24.99
N ARG A 158 0.57 13.42 24.78
CA ARG A 158 -0.69 13.13 25.49
C ARG A 158 -1.48 11.96 24.88
N THR A 159 -0.94 11.20 23.92
CA THR A 159 -1.62 10.02 23.34
C THR A 159 -2.13 9.06 24.44
N PRO A 160 -1.33 8.65 25.47
CA PRO A 160 -1.82 7.73 26.50
C PRO A 160 -3.01 8.28 27.29
N GLN A 161 -3.03 9.58 27.60
CA GLN A 161 -4.12 10.23 28.34
C GLN A 161 -5.41 10.26 27.50
N VAL A 162 -5.30 10.55 26.20
CA VAL A 162 -6.43 10.52 25.27
C VAL A 162 -7.03 9.11 25.19
N LEU A 163 -6.19 8.09 25.06
CA LEU A 163 -6.62 6.69 25.01
C LEU A 163 -7.28 6.23 26.30
N ALA A 164 -6.74 6.60 27.47
CA ALA A 164 -7.34 6.28 28.77
C ALA A 164 -8.75 6.87 28.94
N LYS A 165 -8.99 8.09 28.44
CA LYS A 165 -10.31 8.71 28.42
C LYS A 165 -11.28 7.95 27.50
N LEU A 166 -10.86 7.63 26.29
CA LEU A 166 -11.68 6.90 25.31
C LEU A 166 -12.05 5.50 25.79
N GLN A 167 -11.15 4.82 26.51
CA GLN A 167 -11.42 3.50 27.08
C GLN A 167 -12.53 3.52 28.14
N GLN A 168 -12.74 4.64 28.82
CA GLN A 168 -13.87 4.81 29.72
C GLN A 168 -15.21 5.02 28.98
N GLU A 169 -15.15 5.57 27.76
CA GLU A 169 -16.34 5.82 26.94
C GLU A 169 -16.79 4.58 26.15
N PHE A 170 -15.84 3.72 25.72
CA PHE A 170 -16.11 2.58 24.84
C PHE A 170 -15.68 1.23 25.46
N PRO A 171 -16.62 0.39 25.94
CA PRO A 171 -16.30 -0.87 26.64
C PRO A 171 -15.57 -1.91 25.77
N HIS A 172 -15.70 -1.84 24.43
CA HIS A 172 -15.04 -2.75 23.46
C HIS A 172 -13.72 -2.18 22.93
N LEU A 173 -13.25 -1.06 23.47
CA LEU A 173 -11.93 -0.50 23.21
C LEU A 173 -10.90 -1.09 24.18
N HIS A 174 -9.87 -1.68 23.65
CA HIS A 174 -8.72 -2.20 24.39
C HIS A 174 -7.47 -1.38 24.07
N THR A 175 -6.77 -0.95 25.10
CA THR A 175 -5.53 -0.19 24.95
C THR A 175 -4.38 -0.89 25.63
N ILE A 176 -3.23 -0.99 24.93
CA ILE A 176 -1.99 -1.56 25.47
C ILE A 176 -0.89 -0.54 25.24
N ARG A 177 -0.06 -0.32 26.27
CA ARG A 177 1.17 0.46 26.14
C ARG A 177 2.37 -0.47 26.09
N ARG A 178 3.22 -0.32 25.08
CA ARG A 178 4.48 -1.04 24.99
C ARG A 178 5.52 -0.47 25.95
N GLN A 179 6.42 -1.33 26.41
CA GLN A 179 7.54 -0.90 27.24
C GLN A 179 8.52 -0.06 26.44
N ALA A 180 9.21 0.86 27.10
CA ALA A 180 10.28 1.63 26.50
C ALA A 180 11.36 0.72 25.92
N GLY A 181 11.78 1.03 24.68
CA GLY A 181 12.80 0.24 24.00
C GLY A 181 12.29 -1.05 23.32
N ALA A 182 10.97 -1.29 23.26
CA ALA A 182 10.41 -2.40 22.51
C ALA A 182 10.81 -2.34 21.03
N THR A 183 11.23 -3.49 20.48
CA THR A 183 11.74 -3.61 19.11
C THR A 183 10.62 -3.94 18.09
N GLY A 184 10.94 -4.03 16.80
CA GLY A 184 10.02 -4.44 15.73
C GLY A 184 9.09 -3.32 15.22
N GLY A 185 9.12 -2.12 15.81
CA GLY A 185 8.32 -0.97 15.37
C GLY A 185 6.83 -1.29 15.25
N LYS A 186 6.18 -0.82 14.16
CA LYS A 186 4.75 -1.07 13.88
C LYS A 186 4.43 -2.56 13.79
N SER A 187 5.24 -3.34 13.08
CA SER A 187 5.04 -4.80 12.93
C SER A 187 5.10 -5.51 14.28
N GLY A 188 6.10 -5.19 15.12
CA GLY A 188 6.22 -5.77 16.48
C GLY A 188 5.05 -5.36 17.38
N ALA A 189 4.55 -4.13 17.26
CA ALA A 189 3.36 -3.67 17.95
C ALA A 189 2.12 -4.49 17.54
N LEU A 190 1.91 -4.67 16.25
CA LEU A 190 0.77 -5.44 15.72
C LEU A 190 0.86 -6.93 16.10
N ASN A 191 2.04 -7.56 16.02
CA ASN A 191 2.24 -8.94 16.43
C ASN A 191 1.93 -9.16 17.93
N GLN A 192 2.33 -8.21 18.78
CA GLN A 192 2.04 -8.28 20.21
C GLN A 192 0.55 -8.28 20.52
N ILE A 193 -0.25 -7.49 19.78
CA ILE A 193 -1.71 -7.46 19.96
C ILE A 193 -2.37 -8.71 19.36
N LEU A 194 -1.88 -9.21 18.23
CA LEU A 194 -2.52 -10.28 17.48
C LEU A 194 -2.84 -11.51 18.34
N ALA A 195 -1.95 -11.84 19.28
CA ALA A 195 -2.14 -12.96 20.21
C ALA A 195 -3.32 -12.77 21.18
N GLN A 196 -3.77 -11.53 21.41
CA GLN A 196 -4.84 -11.20 22.35
C GLN A 196 -6.19 -10.98 21.64
N THR A 197 -6.18 -10.76 20.33
CA THR A 197 -7.38 -10.53 19.51
C THR A 197 -8.16 -11.81 19.25
N LYS A 198 -9.47 -11.69 19.06
CA LYS A 198 -10.39 -12.82 18.83
C LYS A 198 -11.11 -12.80 17.49
N GLY A 199 -10.91 -11.73 16.69
CA GLY A 199 -11.56 -11.58 15.40
C GLY A 199 -11.10 -12.61 14.37
N ASP A 200 -11.99 -13.10 13.54
CA ASP A 200 -11.70 -13.95 12.38
C ASP A 200 -11.06 -13.15 11.24
N ILE A 201 -11.35 -11.87 11.24
CA ILE A 201 -10.80 -10.86 10.30
C ILE A 201 -10.09 -9.80 11.14
N ILE A 202 -8.86 -9.49 10.75
CA ILE A 202 -8.00 -8.49 11.38
C ILE A 202 -7.89 -7.30 10.44
N ALA A 203 -8.24 -6.12 10.90
CA ALA A 203 -8.07 -4.88 10.13
C ALA A 203 -7.00 -3.99 10.75
N VAL A 204 -6.19 -3.34 9.93
CA VAL A 204 -5.14 -2.42 10.39
C VAL A 204 -5.36 -1.03 9.80
N PHE A 205 -5.29 -0.02 10.67
CA PHE A 205 -5.39 1.39 10.29
C PHE A 205 -4.19 2.17 10.81
N ASP A 206 -3.80 3.21 10.08
CA ASP A 206 -2.85 4.21 10.57
C ASP A 206 -3.59 5.22 11.47
N ALA A 207 -2.90 5.83 12.41
CA ALA A 207 -3.50 6.68 13.44
C ALA A 207 -4.20 7.94 12.89
N ASP A 208 -3.82 8.39 11.70
CA ASP A 208 -4.41 9.53 10.98
C ASP A 208 -5.59 9.13 10.06
N ALA A 209 -5.96 7.86 10.03
CA ALA A 209 -7.01 7.36 9.15
C ALA A 209 -8.38 8.02 9.40
N THR A 210 -9.13 8.20 8.33
CA THR A 210 -10.54 8.58 8.36
C THR A 210 -11.37 7.43 7.78
N VAL A 211 -12.34 6.94 8.54
CA VAL A 211 -13.05 5.70 8.26
C VAL A 211 -14.55 5.96 8.17
N ALA A 212 -15.20 5.41 7.14
CA ALA A 212 -16.67 5.50 7.01
C ALA A 212 -17.36 4.60 8.04
N PRO A 213 -18.54 4.99 8.58
CA PRO A 213 -19.23 4.24 9.63
C PRO A 213 -19.67 2.82 9.24
N ASP A 214 -19.84 2.56 7.95
CA ASP A 214 -20.32 1.28 7.39
C ASP A 214 -19.19 0.46 6.73
N LEU A 215 -17.92 0.86 6.92
CA LEU A 215 -16.78 0.23 6.26
C LEU A 215 -16.70 -1.27 6.56
N VAL A 216 -16.77 -1.67 7.83
CA VAL A 216 -16.67 -3.09 8.24
C VAL A 216 -17.78 -3.91 7.60
N ARG A 217 -19.02 -3.39 7.59
CA ARG A 217 -20.17 -4.05 7.00
C ARG A 217 -20.04 -4.26 5.49
N GLN A 218 -19.34 -3.37 4.80
CA GLN A 218 -19.09 -3.48 3.35
C GLN A 218 -17.92 -4.40 3.01
N VAL A 219 -16.94 -4.55 3.89
CA VAL A 219 -15.73 -5.37 3.65
C VAL A 219 -15.99 -6.85 3.97
N VAL A 220 -16.66 -7.13 5.08
CA VAL A 220 -16.87 -8.50 5.59
C VAL A 220 -17.43 -9.47 4.53
N PRO A 221 -18.43 -9.11 3.71
CA PRO A 221 -18.97 -10.01 2.68
C PRO A 221 -17.96 -10.47 1.63
N LEU A 222 -16.88 -9.68 1.40
CA LEU A 222 -15.84 -10.05 0.44
C LEU A 222 -15.04 -11.29 0.88
N PHE A 223 -15.05 -11.59 2.18
CA PHE A 223 -14.42 -12.78 2.74
C PHE A 223 -15.27 -14.05 2.63
N ALA A 224 -16.50 -13.98 2.07
CA ALA A 224 -17.28 -15.18 1.74
C ALA A 224 -16.57 -16.05 0.70
N ALA A 225 -15.76 -15.48 -0.17
CA ALA A 225 -14.89 -16.24 -1.05
C ALA A 225 -13.70 -16.81 -0.26
N GLU A 226 -13.61 -18.14 -0.18
CA GLU A 226 -12.62 -18.85 0.65
C GLU A 226 -11.17 -18.50 0.29
N LYS A 227 -10.88 -18.23 -0.99
CA LYS A 227 -9.54 -17.84 -1.48
C LYS A 227 -9.13 -16.43 -1.09
N ILE A 228 -10.05 -15.57 -0.67
CA ILE A 228 -9.71 -14.22 -0.23
C ILE A 228 -9.05 -14.27 1.15
N GLY A 229 -7.75 -14.10 1.17
CA GLY A 229 -6.95 -14.00 2.39
C GLY A 229 -6.88 -12.57 2.94
N ALA A 230 -7.01 -11.56 2.07
CA ALA A 230 -7.00 -10.16 2.48
C ALA A 230 -7.82 -9.28 1.52
N VAL A 231 -8.19 -8.08 2.00
CA VAL A 231 -8.85 -7.03 1.21
C VAL A 231 -8.17 -5.70 1.52
N GLN A 232 -7.72 -5.01 0.49
CA GLN A 232 -7.24 -3.64 0.60
C GLN A 232 -8.35 -2.66 0.27
N ILE A 233 -8.56 -1.68 1.13
CA ILE A 233 -9.47 -0.56 0.88
C ILE A 233 -8.73 0.54 0.12
N ARG A 234 -9.41 1.20 -0.82
CA ARG A 234 -8.86 2.37 -1.51
C ARG A 234 -8.46 3.44 -0.52
N LYS A 235 -7.26 3.98 -0.68
CA LYS A 235 -6.80 5.15 0.06
C LYS A 235 -7.25 6.43 -0.63
N ASP A 236 -7.63 7.44 0.13
CA ASP A 236 -7.96 8.79 -0.37
C ASP A 236 -7.19 9.86 0.43
N ILE A 237 -6.74 10.91 -0.25
CA ILE A 237 -6.04 12.02 0.41
C ILE A 237 -7.07 13.06 0.83
N VAL A 238 -7.24 13.25 2.14
CA VAL A 238 -8.31 14.11 2.69
C VAL A 238 -8.00 15.59 2.50
N ASN A 239 -6.75 16.01 2.69
CA ASN A 239 -6.27 17.38 2.49
C ASN A 239 -5.77 17.65 1.04
N TRP A 240 -6.31 16.96 0.06
CA TRP A 240 -5.86 17.03 -1.35
C TRP A 240 -5.87 18.43 -1.97
N ALA A 241 -6.67 19.37 -1.42
CA ALA A 241 -6.85 20.71 -1.97
C ALA A 241 -5.75 21.69 -1.57
N ASP A 242 -4.91 21.37 -0.56
CA ASP A 242 -3.97 22.31 0.06
C ASP A 242 -2.92 22.82 -0.92
N ASN A 243 -2.26 21.94 -1.66
CA ASN A 243 -1.19 22.35 -2.54
C ASN A 243 -0.94 21.35 -3.70
N PHE A 244 0.13 21.60 -4.46
CA PHE A 244 0.54 20.74 -5.57
C PHE A 244 0.86 19.31 -5.13
N TRP A 245 1.54 19.12 -3.98
CA TRP A 245 1.98 17.82 -3.50
C TRP A 245 0.80 16.94 -3.09
N THR A 246 -0.16 17.50 -2.36
CA THR A 246 -1.36 16.77 -1.93
C THR A 246 -2.29 16.43 -3.09
N ARG A 247 -2.42 17.33 -4.09
CA ARG A 247 -3.15 17.04 -5.35
C ARG A 247 -2.48 15.93 -6.15
N GLY A 248 -1.14 15.93 -6.21
CA GLY A 248 -0.37 14.88 -6.85
C GLY A 248 -0.57 13.52 -6.17
N GLN A 249 -0.52 13.47 -4.84
CA GLN A 249 -0.79 12.26 -4.06
C GLN A 249 -2.20 11.72 -4.31
N LYS A 250 -3.21 12.58 -4.44
CA LYS A 250 -4.57 12.15 -4.81
C LYS A 250 -4.61 11.48 -6.19
N SER A 251 -3.89 12.04 -7.17
CA SER A 251 -3.78 11.42 -8.51
C SER A 251 -3.03 10.09 -8.45
N GLU A 252 -2.01 9.98 -7.62
CA GLU A 252 -1.27 8.74 -7.37
C GLU A 252 -2.16 7.66 -6.73
N MET A 253 -3.02 8.02 -5.76
CA MET A 253 -3.98 7.07 -5.17
C MET A 253 -5.06 6.63 -6.18
N ALA A 254 -5.46 7.51 -7.09
CA ALA A 254 -6.37 7.14 -8.19
C ALA A 254 -5.70 6.16 -9.18
N LEU A 255 -4.42 6.38 -9.47
CA LEU A 255 -3.60 5.47 -10.28
C LEU A 255 -3.45 4.09 -9.61
N ASP A 256 -3.11 4.08 -8.33
CA ASP A 256 -3.02 2.83 -7.54
C ASP A 256 -4.34 2.06 -7.60
N SER A 257 -5.46 2.75 -7.37
CA SER A 257 -6.80 2.15 -7.44
C SER A 257 -7.11 1.55 -8.80
N TYR A 258 -6.71 2.23 -9.88
CA TYR A 258 -6.83 1.70 -11.23
C TYR A 258 -6.02 0.43 -11.41
N PHE A 259 -4.74 0.42 -11.04
CA PHE A 259 -3.88 -0.75 -11.17
C PHE A 259 -4.37 -1.92 -10.33
N GLN A 260 -4.78 -1.70 -9.08
CA GLN A 260 -5.34 -2.73 -8.23
C GLN A 260 -6.51 -3.45 -8.93
N GLN A 261 -7.49 -2.67 -9.42
CA GLN A 261 -8.65 -3.23 -10.10
C GLN A 261 -8.29 -4.01 -11.38
N GLN A 262 -7.42 -3.44 -12.22
CA GLN A 262 -7.06 -4.05 -13.50
C GLN A 262 -6.22 -5.33 -13.32
N ARG A 263 -5.26 -5.31 -12.40
CA ARG A 263 -4.39 -6.46 -12.12
C ARG A 263 -5.19 -7.61 -11.54
N ILE A 264 -6.07 -7.36 -10.57
CA ILE A 264 -6.98 -8.37 -10.00
C ILE A 264 -7.90 -8.94 -11.07
N ALA A 265 -8.47 -8.11 -11.95
CA ALA A 265 -9.34 -8.55 -13.05
C ALA A 265 -8.64 -9.49 -14.05
N LEU A 266 -7.32 -9.35 -14.21
CA LEU A 266 -6.49 -10.22 -15.04
C LEU A 266 -6.04 -11.51 -14.32
N GLY A 267 -6.43 -11.70 -13.05
CA GLY A 267 -5.94 -12.79 -12.19
C GLY A 267 -4.49 -12.58 -11.76
N GLY A 268 -4.03 -11.34 -11.76
CA GLY A 268 -2.74 -10.89 -11.23
C GLY A 268 -2.76 -10.68 -9.72
N THR A 269 -1.81 -9.88 -9.22
CA THR A 269 -1.62 -9.63 -7.79
C THR A 269 -2.38 -8.40 -7.32
N GLY A 270 -3.29 -8.56 -6.34
CA GLY A 270 -3.72 -7.47 -5.48
C GLY A 270 -2.62 -7.15 -4.47
N GLU A 271 -2.52 -5.92 -4.00
CA GLU A 271 -1.47 -5.51 -3.06
C GLU A 271 -2.04 -4.79 -1.84
N LEU A 272 -1.51 -5.08 -0.65
CA LEU A 272 -1.76 -4.32 0.57
C LEU A 272 -0.99 -3.00 0.55
N ARG A 273 -1.53 -1.98 1.22
CA ARG A 273 -1.00 -0.59 1.26
C ARG A 273 -0.94 -0.02 2.69
N GLY A 274 -0.93 -0.87 3.69
CA GLY A 274 -0.77 -0.53 5.09
C GLY A 274 -2.04 -0.01 5.76
N ASN A 275 -2.59 1.11 5.30
CA ASN A 275 -3.78 1.71 5.87
C ASN A 275 -5.06 1.12 5.25
N GLY A 276 -6.01 0.67 6.10
CA GLY A 276 -7.26 0.07 5.62
C GLY A 276 -7.07 -1.31 4.98
N GLN A 277 -6.18 -2.12 5.52
CA GLN A 277 -6.01 -3.52 5.13
C GLN A 277 -6.79 -4.43 6.07
N PHE A 278 -7.58 -5.34 5.50
CA PHE A 278 -8.29 -6.39 6.22
C PHE A 278 -7.69 -7.73 5.83
N VAL A 279 -7.38 -8.58 6.80
CA VAL A 279 -6.68 -9.85 6.58
C VAL A 279 -7.40 -10.95 7.35
N ARG A 280 -7.69 -12.08 6.71
CA ARG A 280 -8.21 -13.28 7.36
C ARG A 280 -7.18 -13.75 8.39
N ARG A 281 -7.60 -14.00 9.64
CA ARG A 281 -6.71 -14.46 10.71
C ARG A 281 -5.90 -15.70 10.30
N LEU A 282 -6.57 -16.70 9.72
CA LEU A 282 -5.91 -17.92 9.25
C LEU A 282 -4.79 -17.61 8.25
N ALA A 283 -5.04 -16.72 7.28
CA ALA A 283 -4.04 -16.33 6.29
C ALA A 283 -2.85 -15.61 6.94
N LEU A 284 -3.13 -14.69 7.87
CA LEU A 284 -2.10 -13.97 8.61
C LEU A 284 -1.24 -14.92 9.48
N GLN A 285 -1.87 -15.88 10.17
CA GLN A 285 -1.17 -16.87 10.99
C GLN A 285 -0.30 -17.81 10.15
N ARG A 286 -0.81 -18.29 9.01
CA ARG A 286 -0.04 -19.13 8.09
C ARG A 286 1.18 -18.39 7.51
N CYS A 287 1.05 -17.09 7.32
CA CYS A 287 2.17 -16.23 6.92
C CYS A 287 3.12 -15.86 8.08
N GLY A 288 2.89 -16.30 9.32
CA GLY A 288 3.74 -15.98 10.48
C GLY A 288 3.59 -14.56 11.02
N GLY A 289 2.45 -13.89 10.79
CA GLY A 289 2.18 -12.51 11.25
C GLY A 289 2.87 -11.45 10.40
N TRP A 290 3.14 -10.27 11.00
CA TRP A 290 3.87 -9.18 10.34
C TRP A 290 5.37 -9.35 10.50
N ASN A 291 6.12 -9.18 9.40
CA ASN A 291 7.58 -9.30 9.40
C ASN A 291 8.22 -8.03 10.01
N GLU A 292 8.88 -8.21 11.14
CA GLU A 292 9.56 -7.13 11.88
C GLU A 292 10.88 -6.68 11.24
N GLN A 293 11.38 -7.45 10.27
CA GLN A 293 12.65 -7.17 9.59
C GLN A 293 12.48 -6.45 8.25
N THR A 294 11.29 -5.94 7.96
CA THR A 294 11.00 -5.15 6.75
C THR A 294 10.62 -3.71 7.10
N ILE A 295 10.81 -2.79 6.15
CA ILE A 295 10.41 -1.39 6.31
C ILE A 295 8.93 -1.20 5.96
N THR A 296 8.39 -2.04 5.07
CA THR A 296 7.00 -2.02 4.61
C THR A 296 6.38 -3.39 4.86
N ASP A 297 5.70 -3.51 5.98
CA ASP A 297 5.01 -4.71 6.44
C ASP A 297 3.91 -5.17 5.50
N ASP A 298 3.23 -4.23 4.87
CA ASP A 298 2.15 -4.42 3.90
C ASP A 298 2.64 -5.05 2.58
N LEU A 299 3.73 -4.53 2.01
CA LEU A 299 4.29 -5.07 0.77
C LEU A 299 4.93 -6.45 0.98
N ASP A 300 5.53 -6.68 2.13
CA ASP A 300 6.07 -7.98 2.51
C ASP A 300 4.93 -9.00 2.69
N LEU A 301 3.91 -8.66 3.47
CA LEU A 301 2.74 -9.52 3.68
C LEU A 301 2.01 -9.84 2.37
N THR A 302 1.94 -8.87 1.43
CA THR A 302 1.39 -9.09 0.09
C THR A 302 2.03 -10.28 -0.61
N ILE A 303 3.37 -10.32 -0.67
CA ILE A 303 4.08 -11.42 -1.35
C ILE A 303 3.84 -12.75 -0.63
N ARG A 304 3.91 -12.77 0.71
CA ARG A 304 3.71 -14.00 1.50
C ARG A 304 2.30 -14.56 1.34
N LEU A 305 1.27 -13.71 1.32
CA LEU A 305 -0.10 -14.16 1.05
C LEU A 305 -0.23 -14.81 -0.32
N HIS A 306 0.34 -14.22 -1.38
CA HIS A 306 0.29 -14.81 -2.72
C HIS A 306 1.11 -16.09 -2.84
N LEU A 307 2.26 -16.19 -2.15
CA LEU A 307 3.05 -17.42 -2.07
C LEU A 307 2.28 -18.55 -1.35
N ASP A 308 1.50 -18.21 -0.33
CA ASP A 308 0.60 -19.14 0.37
C ASP A 308 -0.77 -19.31 -0.34
N GLN A 309 -0.85 -18.94 -1.62
CA GLN A 309 -2.00 -19.13 -2.53
C GLN A 309 -3.26 -18.36 -2.14
N TRP A 310 -3.17 -17.35 -1.27
CA TRP A 310 -4.28 -16.45 -1.01
C TRP A 310 -4.42 -15.38 -2.10
N ASP A 311 -5.65 -14.94 -2.32
CA ASP A 311 -5.95 -13.79 -3.14
C ASP A 311 -6.16 -12.55 -2.26
N ILE A 312 -5.80 -11.39 -2.80
CA ILE A 312 -6.04 -10.09 -2.17
C ILE A 312 -7.08 -9.35 -3.00
N GLY A 313 -8.24 -9.09 -2.39
CA GLY A 313 -9.31 -8.30 -2.97
C GLY A 313 -9.06 -6.79 -2.83
N PHE A 314 -9.85 -6.00 -3.54
CA PHE A 314 -9.78 -4.54 -3.48
C PHE A 314 -11.18 -3.92 -3.41
N LEU A 315 -11.40 -3.03 -2.42
CA LEU A 315 -12.64 -2.27 -2.29
C LEU A 315 -12.40 -0.81 -2.68
N LEU A 316 -13.10 -0.36 -3.72
CA LEU A 316 -12.96 1.01 -4.23
C LEU A 316 -13.72 2.04 -3.37
N THR A 317 -14.86 1.66 -2.80
CA THR A 317 -15.74 2.52 -1.99
C THR A 317 -16.41 1.69 -0.91
N PRO A 318 -16.46 2.17 0.36
CA PRO A 318 -15.90 3.45 0.82
C PRO A 318 -14.38 3.46 0.80
N ALA A 319 -13.77 4.65 0.87
CA ALA A 319 -12.34 4.80 0.98
C ALA A 319 -11.92 4.99 2.43
N VAL A 320 -10.67 4.66 2.74
CA VAL A 320 -10.00 5.10 3.95
C VAL A 320 -9.21 6.36 3.61
N GLY A 321 -9.51 7.46 4.32
CA GLY A 321 -8.78 8.71 4.17
C GLY A 321 -7.47 8.70 4.93
N GLU A 322 -6.46 9.38 4.41
CA GLU A 322 -5.19 9.65 5.09
C GLU A 322 -4.75 11.10 4.84
N GLU A 323 -3.96 11.66 5.75
CA GLU A 323 -3.42 12.99 5.59
C GLU A 323 -2.20 12.99 4.65
N GLY A 324 -2.34 13.62 3.49
CA GLY A 324 -1.24 13.76 2.53
C GLY A 324 -0.17 14.72 3.03
N VAL A 325 1.10 14.39 2.79
CA VAL A 325 2.23 15.26 3.15
C VAL A 325 2.26 16.51 2.28
N THR A 326 2.46 17.66 2.91
CA THR A 326 2.32 18.98 2.29
C THR A 326 3.63 19.57 1.77
N THR A 327 4.78 18.95 2.09
CA THR A 327 6.10 19.46 1.70
C THR A 327 6.91 18.45 0.91
N MET A 328 7.76 18.93 0.00
CA MET A 328 8.69 18.10 -0.77
C MET A 328 9.63 17.27 0.14
N LYS A 329 10.09 17.85 1.26
CA LYS A 329 10.98 17.16 2.20
C LYS A 329 10.29 15.97 2.86
N ALA A 330 9.05 16.15 3.34
CA ALA A 330 8.26 15.06 3.92
C ALA A 330 7.94 13.99 2.88
N LEU A 331 7.56 14.40 1.66
CA LEU A 331 7.33 13.50 0.54
C LEU A 331 8.58 12.68 0.22
N TRP A 332 9.75 13.30 0.15
CA TRP A 332 11.03 12.64 -0.09
C TRP A 332 11.29 11.53 0.93
N HIS A 333 11.13 11.81 2.23
CA HIS A 333 11.34 10.82 3.29
C HIS A 333 10.34 9.65 3.19
N GLN A 334 9.06 9.97 2.98
CA GLN A 334 8.00 8.96 2.86
C GLN A 334 8.22 8.04 1.64
N ARG A 335 8.49 8.61 0.46
CA ARG A 335 8.67 7.85 -0.79
C ARG A 335 9.98 7.06 -0.81
N ASN A 336 11.06 7.57 -0.20
CA ASN A 336 12.28 6.79 -0.02
C ASN A 336 12.03 5.51 0.79
N ARG A 337 11.23 5.60 1.86
CA ARG A 337 10.85 4.44 2.66
C ARG A 337 10.03 3.43 1.83
N TRP A 338 9.05 3.91 1.07
CA TRP A 338 8.22 3.04 0.21
C TRP A 338 9.04 2.36 -0.89
N ALA A 339 9.93 3.11 -1.54
CA ALA A 339 10.83 2.56 -2.56
C ALA A 339 11.76 1.49 -1.97
N GLU A 340 12.38 1.77 -0.81
CA GLU A 340 13.28 0.81 -0.15
C GLU A 340 12.55 -0.48 0.22
N GLY A 341 11.35 -0.39 0.83
CA GLY A 341 10.53 -1.56 1.14
C GLY A 341 10.10 -2.33 -0.11
N GLY A 342 9.77 -1.62 -1.18
CA GLY A 342 9.46 -2.22 -2.47
C GLY A 342 10.64 -3.00 -3.07
N TYR A 343 11.86 -2.50 -2.98
CA TYR A 343 13.06 -3.27 -3.37
C TYR A 343 13.27 -4.48 -2.47
N GLN A 344 13.13 -4.31 -1.13
CA GLN A 344 13.35 -5.38 -0.16
C GLN A 344 12.52 -6.61 -0.50
N ARG A 345 11.22 -6.45 -0.80
CA ARG A 345 10.35 -7.59 -1.12
C ARG A 345 10.82 -8.41 -2.32
N TYR A 346 11.37 -7.76 -3.36
CA TYR A 346 11.88 -8.48 -4.52
C TYR A 346 13.24 -9.13 -4.25
N LEU A 347 14.11 -8.49 -3.49
CA LEU A 347 15.40 -9.05 -3.11
C LEU A 347 15.29 -10.22 -2.14
N ASP A 348 14.27 -10.21 -1.26
CA ASP A 348 14.04 -11.28 -0.31
C ASP A 348 13.38 -12.51 -0.95
N TYR A 349 12.41 -12.30 -1.83
CA TYR A 349 11.58 -13.37 -2.38
C TYR A 349 11.86 -13.74 -3.84
N TRP A 350 12.96 -13.25 -4.46
CA TRP A 350 13.22 -13.42 -5.88
C TRP A 350 13.22 -14.89 -6.35
N ARG A 351 13.77 -15.83 -5.55
CA ARG A 351 13.78 -17.27 -5.86
C ARG A 351 12.37 -17.84 -5.94
N LEU A 352 11.53 -17.50 -4.97
CA LEU A 352 10.15 -17.96 -4.90
C LEU A 352 9.28 -17.34 -6.00
N LEU A 353 9.56 -16.09 -6.36
CA LEU A 353 8.93 -15.45 -7.52
C LEU A 353 9.35 -16.14 -8.82
N ALA A 354 10.64 -16.49 -8.98
CA ALA A 354 11.15 -17.18 -10.15
C ALA A 354 10.68 -18.65 -10.24
N SER A 355 10.41 -19.31 -9.11
CA SER A 355 9.90 -20.69 -9.07
C SER A 355 8.43 -20.83 -9.47
N ASN A 356 7.75 -19.73 -9.81
CA ASN A 356 6.33 -19.70 -10.17
C ASN A 356 5.37 -20.23 -9.09
N GLN A 357 5.76 -20.19 -7.82
CA GLN A 357 4.95 -20.69 -6.71
C GLN A 357 3.59 -19.97 -6.59
N MET A 358 3.50 -18.70 -6.99
CA MET A 358 2.24 -17.94 -7.00
C MET A 358 1.32 -18.29 -8.20
N GLY A 359 1.80 -19.11 -9.14
CA GLY A 359 1.16 -19.37 -10.42
C GLY A 359 1.52 -18.32 -11.49
N TRP A 360 1.55 -18.76 -12.76
CA TRP A 360 2.12 -18.00 -13.88
C TRP A 360 1.53 -16.58 -14.09
N ARG A 361 0.22 -16.41 -13.84
CA ARG A 361 -0.45 -15.10 -14.01
C ARG A 361 0.06 -14.08 -12.99
N LYS A 362 0.08 -14.45 -11.72
CA LYS A 362 0.59 -13.60 -10.63
C LYS A 362 2.10 -13.37 -10.77
N THR A 363 2.85 -14.38 -11.18
CA THR A 363 4.29 -14.27 -11.40
C THR A 363 4.62 -13.29 -12.51
N ILE A 364 3.99 -13.41 -13.71
CA ILE A 364 4.19 -12.46 -14.81
C ILE A 364 3.76 -11.05 -14.43
N ASP A 365 2.63 -10.90 -13.76
CA ASP A 365 2.13 -9.60 -13.29
C ASP A 365 3.13 -8.95 -12.34
N SER A 366 3.60 -9.67 -11.32
CA SER A 366 4.57 -9.18 -10.34
C SER A 366 5.92 -8.83 -10.97
N LEU A 367 6.43 -9.67 -11.90
CA LEU A 367 7.67 -9.41 -12.63
C LEU A 367 7.53 -8.19 -13.57
N SER A 368 6.42 -8.07 -14.30
CA SER A 368 6.16 -6.90 -15.15
C SER A 368 6.13 -5.62 -14.33
N PHE A 369 5.48 -5.64 -13.15
CA PHE A 369 5.44 -4.53 -12.23
C PHE A 369 6.84 -4.20 -11.68
N MET A 370 7.64 -5.21 -11.31
CA MET A 370 9.03 -5.05 -10.89
C MET A 370 9.86 -4.37 -11.98
N VAL A 371 9.74 -4.80 -13.21
CA VAL A 371 10.47 -4.20 -14.36
C VAL A 371 10.12 -2.72 -14.49
N ILE A 372 8.83 -2.40 -14.59
CA ILE A 372 8.38 -1.02 -14.83
C ILE A 372 8.74 -0.10 -13.67
N GLN A 373 8.56 -0.53 -12.43
CA GLN A 373 8.68 0.33 -11.26
C GLN A 373 10.10 0.41 -10.68
N TYR A 374 10.92 -0.64 -10.86
CA TYR A 374 12.22 -0.73 -10.21
C TYR A 374 13.39 -0.88 -11.20
N LEU A 375 13.28 -1.79 -12.19
CA LEU A 375 14.40 -2.05 -13.08
C LEU A 375 14.59 -0.93 -14.12
N LEU A 376 13.53 -0.44 -14.75
CA LEU A 376 13.64 0.65 -15.74
C LEU A 376 14.18 1.95 -15.14
N PRO A 377 13.74 2.43 -13.96
CA PRO A 377 14.38 3.59 -13.33
C PRO A 377 15.86 3.38 -12.99
N ALA A 378 16.25 2.16 -12.58
CA ALA A 378 17.66 1.83 -12.30
C ALA A 378 18.50 1.76 -13.58
N ALA A 379 17.90 1.34 -14.71
CA ALA A 379 18.51 1.24 -16.02
C ALA A 379 18.61 2.60 -16.74
N ALA A 380 17.80 3.59 -16.38
CA ALA A 380 17.75 4.89 -17.05
C ALA A 380 19.09 5.67 -16.95
N ILE A 381 19.82 5.52 -15.83
CA ILE A 381 21.09 6.23 -15.62
C ILE A 381 22.16 5.76 -16.62
N PRO A 382 22.52 4.47 -16.69
CA PRO A 382 23.51 4.00 -17.68
C PRO A 382 23.03 4.21 -19.11
N ASP A 383 21.72 4.12 -19.40
CA ASP A 383 21.16 4.39 -20.72
C ASP A 383 21.43 5.84 -21.17
N LEU A 384 21.14 6.81 -20.30
CA LEU A 384 21.41 8.22 -20.58
C LEU A 384 22.91 8.53 -20.72
N ILE A 385 23.76 7.93 -19.88
CA ILE A 385 25.20 8.10 -19.96
C ILE A 385 25.74 7.56 -21.32
N MET A 386 25.32 6.36 -21.71
CA MET A 386 25.76 5.76 -22.98
C MET A 386 25.24 6.56 -24.20
N ALA A 387 23.98 7.00 -24.16
CA ALA A 387 23.41 7.87 -25.21
C ALA A 387 24.21 9.15 -25.40
N LEU A 388 24.62 9.80 -24.29
CA LEU A 388 25.48 11.00 -24.34
C LEU A 388 26.90 10.71 -24.88
N ILE A 389 27.52 9.61 -24.46
CA ILE A 389 28.87 9.23 -24.91
C ILE A 389 28.89 8.92 -26.42
N LEU A 390 27.84 8.22 -26.89
CA LEU A 390 27.76 7.77 -28.30
C LEU A 390 27.15 8.84 -29.22
N GLY A 391 26.58 9.91 -28.68
CA GLY A 391 25.85 10.92 -29.46
C GLY A 391 24.55 10.41 -30.05
N GLU A 392 23.93 9.41 -29.41
CA GLU A 392 22.69 8.75 -29.87
C GLU A 392 21.50 9.07 -28.96
N SER A 393 20.30 8.66 -29.39
CA SER A 393 19.12 8.72 -28.54
C SER A 393 19.16 7.61 -27.47
N PRO A 394 18.51 7.81 -26.29
CA PRO A 394 18.43 6.76 -25.28
C PRO A 394 17.82 5.48 -25.84
N LEU A 395 18.51 4.36 -25.67
CA LEU A 395 18.12 3.05 -26.21
C LEU A 395 16.82 2.55 -25.60
N LEU A 396 16.58 2.86 -24.30
CA LEU A 396 15.38 2.44 -23.56
C LEU A 396 14.16 3.35 -23.79
N ALA A 397 14.23 4.35 -24.68
CA ALA A 397 13.12 5.27 -24.96
C ALA A 397 11.78 4.56 -25.29
N PRO A 398 11.73 3.44 -26.10
CA PRO A 398 10.49 2.72 -26.35
C PRO A 398 9.85 2.09 -25.10
N LEU A 399 10.66 1.71 -24.11
CA LEU A 399 10.22 1.20 -22.81
C LEU A 399 9.72 2.33 -21.90
N THR A 400 10.43 3.46 -21.89
CA THR A 400 10.05 4.65 -21.08
C THR A 400 8.70 5.20 -21.51
N ALA A 401 8.32 5.11 -22.77
CA ALA A 401 7.01 5.53 -23.25
C ALA A 401 5.86 4.78 -22.53
N VAL A 402 6.01 3.50 -22.22
CA VAL A 402 5.03 2.73 -21.44
C VAL A 402 4.84 3.34 -20.06
N THR A 403 5.92 3.79 -19.42
CA THR A 403 5.89 4.36 -18.05
C THR A 403 5.25 5.75 -17.98
N ILE A 404 4.96 6.36 -19.12
CA ILE A 404 4.23 7.64 -19.22
C ILE A 404 2.77 7.40 -19.63
N VAL A 405 2.56 6.63 -20.70
CA VAL A 405 1.22 6.42 -21.27
C VAL A 405 0.31 5.63 -20.34
N LEU A 406 0.83 4.54 -19.75
CA LEU A 406 0.03 3.69 -18.89
C LEU A 406 -0.43 4.41 -17.59
N PRO A 407 0.41 5.18 -16.87
CA PRO A 407 -0.05 6.01 -15.77
C PRO A 407 -1.00 7.13 -16.19
N LEU A 408 -0.81 7.76 -17.34
CA LEU A 408 -1.74 8.80 -17.82
C LEU A 408 -3.16 8.25 -17.99
N VAL A 409 -3.29 7.11 -18.68
CA VAL A 409 -4.57 6.41 -18.85
C VAL A 409 -5.11 5.95 -17.49
N GLY A 410 -4.24 5.45 -16.62
CA GLY A 410 -4.59 4.96 -15.29
C GLY A 410 -5.13 6.06 -14.38
N ILE A 411 -4.47 7.22 -14.31
CA ILE A 411 -4.93 8.37 -13.51
C ILE A 411 -6.29 8.85 -14.03
N PHE A 412 -6.41 9.07 -15.35
CA PHE A 412 -7.65 9.53 -15.97
C PHE A 412 -8.82 8.57 -15.68
N THR A 413 -8.62 7.29 -15.93
CA THR A 413 -9.66 6.27 -15.73
C THR A 413 -9.98 6.07 -14.24
N GLY A 414 -8.97 6.09 -13.37
CA GLY A 414 -9.13 5.97 -11.92
C GLY A 414 -9.94 7.14 -11.36
N LEU A 415 -9.58 8.37 -11.68
CA LEU A 415 -10.34 9.57 -11.27
C LEU A 415 -11.79 9.53 -11.76
N ARG A 416 -12.01 9.12 -13.02
CA ARG A 416 -13.36 8.99 -13.59
C ARG A 416 -14.19 7.93 -12.85
N ARG A 417 -13.61 6.75 -12.56
CA ARG A 417 -14.30 5.67 -11.83
C ARG A 417 -14.70 6.10 -10.41
N ILE A 418 -13.77 6.74 -9.69
CA ILE A 418 -14.02 7.25 -8.34
C ILE A 418 -15.16 8.29 -8.35
N SER A 419 -15.16 9.18 -9.33
CA SER A 419 -16.22 10.21 -9.47
C SER A 419 -17.58 9.59 -9.78
N ASN A 420 -17.64 8.63 -10.72
CA ASN A 420 -18.88 7.95 -11.08
C ASN A 420 -19.49 7.19 -9.89
N GLN A 421 -18.69 6.52 -9.07
CA GLN A 421 -19.21 5.80 -7.91
C GLN A 421 -19.74 6.73 -6.81
N LYS A 422 -19.12 7.88 -6.58
CA LYS A 422 -19.65 8.87 -5.64
C LYS A 422 -21.05 9.35 -6.01
N ILE A 423 -21.34 9.43 -7.32
CA ILE A 423 -22.67 9.80 -7.83
C ILE A 423 -23.67 8.65 -7.61
N LEU A 424 -23.30 7.43 -8.00
CA LEU A 424 -24.17 6.25 -7.85
C LEU A 424 -24.57 6.01 -6.39
N LEU A 425 -23.68 6.18 -5.43
CA LEU A 425 -23.97 6.02 -4.00
C LEU A 425 -24.90 7.12 -3.45
N ARG A 426 -24.88 8.32 -4.02
CA ARG A 426 -25.77 9.40 -3.64
C ARG A 426 -27.22 9.14 -4.10
N ASP A 427 -27.37 8.55 -5.28
CA ASP A 427 -28.66 8.32 -5.92
C ASP A 427 -29.35 7.03 -5.44
N THR A 428 -28.73 6.30 -4.48
CA THR A 428 -29.37 5.14 -3.86
C THR A 428 -30.46 5.58 -2.87
N PRO A 429 -31.64 4.93 -2.86
CA PRO A 429 -32.80 5.32 -2.04
C PRO A 429 -32.51 5.42 -0.52
N ILE A 430 -31.53 4.66 -0.01
CA ILE A 430 -31.13 4.67 1.40
C ILE A 430 -30.51 6.02 1.81
N ASN A 431 -29.70 6.62 0.94
CA ASN A 431 -29.08 7.92 1.23
C ASN A 431 -30.06 9.10 1.06
N SER A 432 -31.06 8.99 0.16
CA SER A 432 -32.09 10.00 0.02
C SER A 432 -32.96 10.08 1.28
N ASN A 433 -33.35 8.95 1.84
CA ASN A 433 -34.15 8.89 3.08
C ASN A 433 -33.39 9.45 4.30
N ILE A 434 -32.08 9.12 4.44
CA ILE A 434 -31.26 9.66 5.52
C ILE A 434 -31.09 11.18 5.37
N THR A 435 -30.87 11.67 4.16
CA THR A 435 -30.72 13.11 3.89
C THR A 435 -32.02 13.87 4.12
N GLU A 436 -33.18 13.28 3.76
CA GLU A 436 -34.48 13.87 4.04
C GLU A 436 -34.80 13.86 5.54
N THR A 437 -34.51 12.77 6.25
CA THR A 437 -34.72 12.68 7.71
C THR A 437 -33.84 13.68 8.47
N ILE A 438 -32.57 13.85 8.09
CA ILE A 438 -31.67 14.84 8.68
C ILE A 438 -32.10 16.27 8.36
N ASN A 439 -32.64 16.51 7.16
CA ASN A 439 -33.17 17.81 6.79
C ASN A 439 -34.49 18.12 7.53
N ALA A 440 -35.32 17.14 7.77
CA ALA A 440 -36.57 17.27 8.49
C ALA A 440 -36.38 17.44 10.03
N SER A 441 -35.36 16.81 10.61
CA SER A 441 -35.09 16.90 12.06
C SER A 441 -34.45 18.22 12.50
N GLY A 442 -33.87 18.99 11.58
CA GLY A 442 -33.20 20.26 11.91
C GLY A 442 -31.96 20.11 12.81
N ASP A 443 -31.57 18.88 13.16
CA ASP A 443 -30.51 18.59 14.12
C ASP A 443 -29.11 18.81 13.50
N THR A 444 -28.46 19.88 13.97
CA THR A 444 -27.11 20.25 13.53
C THR A 444 -26.03 19.27 13.99
N SER A 445 -26.27 18.50 15.06
CA SER A 445 -25.32 17.52 15.58
C SER A 445 -25.21 16.27 14.68
N LEU A 446 -26.33 15.80 14.14
CA LEU A 446 -26.37 14.72 13.16
C LEU A 446 -25.66 15.10 11.86
N ARG A 447 -25.78 16.36 11.42
CA ARG A 447 -25.08 16.84 10.22
C ARG A 447 -23.55 16.86 10.39
N ALA A 448 -23.07 17.22 11.57
CA ALA A 448 -21.63 17.22 11.87
C ALA A 448 -21.06 15.80 11.91
N ASN A 449 -21.79 14.84 12.49
CA ASN A 449 -21.39 13.44 12.57
C ASN A 449 -21.34 12.74 11.19
N PHE A 450 -22.19 13.16 10.25
CA PHE A 450 -22.20 12.65 8.89
C PHE A 450 -21.32 13.44 7.91
N GLY A 451 -20.53 14.42 8.39
CA GLY A 451 -19.62 15.22 7.54
C GLY A 451 -20.35 16.09 6.51
N ILE A 452 -21.65 16.36 6.70
CA ILE A 452 -22.46 17.16 5.80
C ILE A 452 -22.22 18.65 6.14
N LYS A 453 -21.18 19.25 5.55
CA LYS A 453 -20.95 20.70 5.64
C LYS A 453 -22.14 21.45 5.01
N ARG A 454 -22.61 22.53 5.66
CA ARG A 454 -23.51 23.52 5.05
C ARG A 454 -22.78 24.16 3.86
N GLY A 455 -22.80 23.49 2.72
CA GLY A 455 -22.34 23.99 1.45
C GLY A 455 -23.53 23.88 0.51
N THR A 456 -23.92 25.02 -0.06
CA THR A 456 -24.86 25.10 -1.18
C THR A 456 -24.80 23.81 -2.02
N SER A 457 -25.96 23.27 -2.33
CA SER A 457 -26.18 22.20 -3.33
C SER A 457 -25.51 22.60 -4.66
N LYS A 458 -24.18 22.57 -4.69
CA LYS A 458 -23.47 22.52 -5.95
C LYS A 458 -23.69 21.12 -6.47
N ASP A 459 -24.46 21.03 -7.52
CA ASP A 459 -24.63 19.83 -8.32
C ASP A 459 -23.26 19.15 -8.46
N ILE A 460 -23.10 17.96 -7.86
CA ILE A 460 -21.93 17.11 -8.10
C ILE A 460 -22.19 16.52 -9.48
N SER A 461 -22.02 17.37 -10.50
CA SER A 461 -21.92 16.95 -11.88
C SER A 461 -20.61 16.16 -12.04
N LEU A 462 -20.61 15.19 -12.94
CA LEU A 462 -19.37 14.55 -13.40
C LEU A 462 -18.33 15.65 -13.68
N PRO A 463 -17.10 15.53 -13.19
CA PRO A 463 -16.06 16.50 -13.52
C PRO A 463 -15.93 16.57 -15.03
N SER A 464 -15.86 17.77 -15.57
CA SER A 464 -15.72 17.96 -17.02
C SER A 464 -14.51 17.18 -17.54
N LEU A 465 -14.60 16.67 -18.77
CA LEU A 465 -13.50 15.95 -19.44
C LEU A 465 -12.19 16.76 -19.37
N GLY A 466 -12.26 18.09 -19.59
CA GLY A 466 -11.11 18.97 -19.50
C GLY A 466 -10.49 19.05 -18.11
N LEU A 467 -11.30 18.98 -17.04
CA LEU A 467 -10.80 18.94 -15.68
C LEU A 467 -10.06 17.63 -15.38
N LEU A 468 -10.64 16.49 -15.80
CA LEU A 468 -10.00 15.18 -15.65
C LEU A 468 -8.67 15.10 -16.40
N LEU A 469 -8.62 15.58 -17.64
CA LEU A 469 -7.39 15.63 -18.44
C LEU A 469 -6.34 16.51 -17.78
N ARG A 470 -6.72 17.70 -17.30
CA ARG A 470 -5.82 18.60 -16.59
C ARG A 470 -5.27 17.95 -15.30
N GLN A 471 -6.12 17.32 -14.51
CA GLN A 471 -5.67 16.63 -13.29
C GLN A 471 -4.74 15.45 -13.61
N SER A 472 -5.02 14.70 -14.67
CA SER A 472 -4.17 13.59 -15.11
C SER A 472 -2.80 14.08 -15.56
N TRP A 473 -2.74 15.18 -16.31
CA TRP A 473 -1.48 15.80 -16.74
C TRP A 473 -0.64 16.28 -15.54
N TRP A 474 -1.25 16.99 -14.59
CA TRP A 474 -0.57 17.39 -13.36
C TRP A 474 -0.13 16.18 -12.53
N GLY A 475 -0.92 15.12 -12.52
CA GLY A 475 -0.54 13.85 -11.89
C GLY A 475 0.72 13.24 -12.50
N ILE A 476 0.88 13.27 -13.84
CA ILE A 476 2.10 12.81 -14.51
C ILE A 476 3.31 13.68 -14.11
N ILE A 477 3.15 15.00 -14.12
CA ILE A 477 4.23 15.91 -13.69
C ILE A 477 4.66 15.60 -12.25
N TYR A 478 3.68 15.39 -11.37
CA TYR A 478 3.98 14.99 -10.00
C TYR A 478 4.74 13.66 -9.92
N LEU A 479 4.42 12.65 -10.74
CA LEU A 479 5.08 11.34 -10.71
C LEU A 479 6.57 11.41 -11.08
N PHE A 480 7.06 12.47 -11.72
CA PHE A 480 8.50 12.62 -11.99
C PHE A 480 9.36 12.69 -10.72
N HIS A 481 8.77 13.00 -9.54
CA HIS A 481 9.50 12.94 -8.26
C HIS A 481 10.03 11.53 -7.95
N TRP A 482 9.43 10.47 -8.51
CA TRP A 482 9.91 9.11 -8.32
C TRP A 482 11.29 8.86 -8.94
N ILE A 483 11.68 9.57 -10.01
CA ILE A 483 12.97 9.38 -10.70
C ILE A 483 14.16 9.61 -9.73
N PRO A 484 14.31 10.80 -9.08
CA PRO A 484 15.42 11.01 -8.15
C PRO A 484 15.29 10.13 -6.89
N ILE A 485 14.08 9.77 -6.46
CA ILE A 485 13.88 8.87 -5.33
C ILE A 485 14.40 7.47 -5.65
N MET A 486 14.03 6.91 -6.81
CA MET A 486 14.48 5.58 -7.23
C MET A 486 15.99 5.54 -7.41
N ALA A 487 16.59 6.56 -8.03
CA ALA A 487 18.05 6.69 -8.16
C ALA A 487 18.74 6.72 -6.80
N SER A 488 18.24 7.54 -5.86
CA SER A 488 18.79 7.67 -4.50
C SER A 488 18.68 6.35 -3.72
N VAL A 489 17.53 5.67 -3.77
CA VAL A 489 17.32 4.42 -3.05
C VAL A 489 18.17 3.30 -3.63
N THR A 490 18.20 3.16 -4.96
CA THR A 490 19.01 2.14 -5.64
C THR A 490 20.50 2.28 -5.27
N ALA A 491 21.06 3.50 -5.35
CA ALA A 491 22.44 3.77 -4.95
C ALA A 491 22.69 3.45 -3.47
N ARG A 492 21.77 3.87 -2.59
CA ARG A 492 21.93 3.69 -1.15
C ARG A 492 21.85 2.21 -0.74
N MET A 493 20.92 1.44 -1.29
CA MET A 493 20.78 0.02 -0.97
C MET A 493 21.99 -0.81 -1.42
N SER A 494 22.67 -0.40 -2.49
CA SER A 494 23.88 -1.08 -2.98
C SER A 494 25.11 -0.83 -2.11
N VAL A 495 25.16 0.31 -1.37
CA VAL A 495 26.36 0.74 -0.62
C VAL A 495 26.17 0.62 0.89
N ARG A 496 24.96 0.91 1.42
CA ARG A 496 24.75 1.04 2.87
C ARG A 496 24.02 -0.16 3.46
N PRO A 497 24.33 -0.56 4.71
CA PRO A 497 23.56 -1.56 5.42
C PRO A 497 22.12 -1.08 5.66
N LYS A 498 21.21 -2.05 5.88
CA LYS A 498 19.79 -1.83 6.16
C LYS A 498 19.57 -0.85 7.32
N ARG A 499 18.77 0.17 7.12
CA ARG A 499 18.25 1.02 8.21
C ARG A 499 16.81 0.63 8.50
N LEU A 500 16.56 0.07 9.68
CA LEU A 500 15.21 -0.20 10.21
C LEU A 500 14.63 0.99 10.98
N LYS A 501 15.26 2.16 10.92
CA LYS A 501 14.79 3.33 11.67
C LYS A 501 13.57 3.93 10.98
N TRP A 502 12.42 3.77 11.61
CA TRP A 502 11.18 4.40 11.20
C TRP A 502 11.22 5.90 11.53
N VAL A 503 11.10 6.74 10.51
CA VAL A 503 10.94 8.19 10.69
C VAL A 503 9.46 8.50 10.58
N LYS A 504 8.88 8.97 11.67
CA LYS A 504 7.47 9.33 11.75
C LYS A 504 7.13 10.49 10.80
N THR A 505 5.98 10.42 10.15
CA THR A 505 5.33 11.56 9.51
C THR A 505 4.62 12.37 10.59
N VAL A 506 4.76 13.69 10.58
CA VAL A 506 4.05 14.58 11.52
C VAL A 506 2.72 14.93 10.88
N HIS A 507 1.62 14.68 11.61
CA HIS A 507 0.25 14.99 11.19
C HIS A 507 -0.22 16.24 11.92
N SER A 508 -0.94 17.15 11.23
CA SER A 508 -1.43 18.41 11.80
C SER A 508 -2.76 18.24 12.52
N GLY A 509 -3.55 17.25 12.16
CA GLY A 509 -4.88 17.03 12.72
C GLY A 509 -5.94 18.06 12.28
N ASP A 510 -5.63 18.92 11.33
CA ASP A 510 -6.50 20.03 10.88
C ASP A 510 -7.55 19.60 9.82
N VAL A 511 -7.84 18.30 9.68
CA VAL A 511 -8.73 17.75 8.64
C VAL A 511 -10.03 17.21 9.21
#